data_b9f9b5353c7c3bc28867ad13d0c27d7d
#
_entry.id   b9f9b5353c7c3bc28867ad13d0c27d7d
#
_cell.length_a   1.000
_cell.length_b   1.000
_cell.length_c   1.000
_cell.angle_alpha   90.00
_cell.angle_beta   90.00
_cell.angle_gamma   90.00
#
_symmetry.space_group_name_H-M   'P 1'
#
loop_
_entity.id
_entity.type
_entity.pdbx_description
1 polymer ?
#
loop_
_entity_poly.entity_id
_entity_poly.type
_entity_poly.pdbx_seq_one_letter_code
_entity_poly.pdbx_strand_id
1 'polypeptide(L)'
;MNVEGFGIGSVPIAVAAKVYGKDSNWVRAGIIVGWLPIGKATRNGKLVTDISEMDSRKGRINFYISPLKLYEDTGYVWKGEKRGDINKAGIGKE
;
A
#
# COMPACT_ATOMS: atom_id res chain seq x y z
N MET A 1 -10.77 -14.51 -11.26
CA MET A 1 -10.09 -14.79 -10.04
C MET A 1 -10.91 -14.32 -8.85
N ASN A 2 -10.99 -15.15 -7.86
CA ASN A 2 -11.77 -14.84 -6.70
C ASN A 2 -10.96 -14.02 -5.71
N VAL A 3 -11.50 -12.87 -5.32
CA VAL A 3 -10.82 -12.03 -4.35
C VAL A 3 -11.49 -12.06 -2.99
N GLU A 4 -12.27 -13.09 -2.76
CA GLU A 4 -12.91 -13.25 -1.49
C GLU A 4 -11.85 -13.31 -0.38
N GLY A 5 -12.03 -12.56 0.67
CA GLY A 5 -11.05 -12.49 1.73
C GLY A 5 -10.12 -11.31 1.63
N PHE A 6 -10.05 -10.67 0.47
CA PHE A 6 -9.22 -9.49 0.31
C PHE A 6 -10.07 -8.24 0.33
N GLY A 7 -9.52 -7.18 0.88
CA GLY A 7 -10.20 -5.91 0.90
C GLY A 7 -10.21 -5.26 -0.47
N ILE A 8 -11.07 -4.27 -0.60
CA ILE A 8 -11.12 -3.46 -1.80
C ILE A 8 -10.20 -2.26 -1.62
N GLY A 9 -9.48 -1.91 -2.64
CA GLY A 9 -8.63 -0.74 -2.63
C GLY A 9 -7.19 -1.06 -2.34
N SER A 10 -6.45 -0.04 -1.97
CA SER A 10 -5.02 -0.13 -1.77
C SER A 10 -4.68 -0.44 -0.32
N VAL A 11 -3.73 -1.32 -0.10
CA VAL A 11 -3.22 -1.55 1.24
C VAL A 11 -2.43 -0.30 1.65
N PRO A 12 -2.66 0.24 2.85
CA PRO A 12 -1.87 1.39 3.30
C PRO A 12 -0.39 1.04 3.44
N ILE A 13 0.48 2.01 3.15
CA ILE A 13 1.93 1.82 3.26
C ILE A 13 2.30 1.33 4.67
N ALA A 14 1.68 1.91 5.70
CA ALA A 14 2.01 1.55 7.08
C ALA A 14 1.69 0.09 7.37
N VAL A 15 0.60 -0.43 6.80
CA VAL A 15 0.25 -1.83 6.98
C VAL A 15 1.27 -2.73 6.31
N ALA A 16 1.65 -2.41 5.08
CA ALA A 16 2.65 -3.20 4.37
C ALA A 16 3.98 -3.18 5.11
N ALA A 17 4.39 -2.02 5.61
CA ALA A 17 5.64 -1.90 6.35
C ALA A 17 5.63 -2.82 7.58
N LYS A 18 4.51 -2.85 8.28
CA LYS A 18 4.39 -3.70 9.46
C LYS A 18 4.47 -5.18 9.08
N VAL A 19 3.83 -5.56 7.98
CA VAL A 19 3.85 -6.94 7.52
C VAL A 19 5.27 -7.40 7.21
N TYR A 20 6.06 -6.52 6.58
CA TYR A 20 7.44 -6.85 6.25
C TYR A 20 8.40 -6.64 7.42
N GLY A 21 7.97 -5.97 8.48
CA GLY A 21 8.86 -5.65 9.59
C GLY A 21 9.87 -4.58 9.23
N LYS A 22 9.48 -3.66 8.35
CA LYS A 22 10.34 -2.59 7.88
C LYS A 22 9.66 -1.25 8.06
N ASP A 23 10.39 -0.15 7.83
CA ASP A 23 9.75 1.14 7.90
C ASP A 23 9.06 1.49 6.60
N SER A 24 8.27 2.56 6.62
CA SER A 24 7.49 2.96 5.47
C SER A 24 8.35 3.36 4.28
N ASN A 25 9.50 3.96 4.52
CA ASN A 25 10.37 4.36 3.42
C ASN A 25 10.95 3.17 2.69
N TRP A 26 11.21 2.08 3.41
CA TRP A 26 11.66 0.84 2.77
C TRP A 26 10.61 0.35 1.76
N VAL A 27 9.34 0.40 2.15
CA VAL A 27 8.25 -0.03 1.27
C VAL A 27 8.14 0.90 0.07
N ARG A 28 8.16 2.21 0.32
CA ARG A 28 8.06 3.18 -0.78
C ARG A 28 9.20 3.02 -1.78
N ALA A 29 10.42 2.90 -1.27
CA ALA A 29 11.57 2.74 -2.14
C ALA A 29 11.48 1.45 -2.96
N GLY A 30 11.06 0.36 -2.33
CA GLY A 30 10.95 -0.92 -3.02
C GLY A 30 9.94 -0.89 -4.15
N ILE A 31 8.82 -0.20 -3.93
CA ILE A 31 7.81 -0.09 -4.96
C ILE A 31 8.31 0.77 -6.12
N ILE A 32 8.95 1.88 -5.81
CA ILE A 32 9.45 2.79 -6.84
C ILE A 32 10.54 2.14 -7.68
N VAL A 33 11.53 1.55 -7.03
CA VAL A 33 12.65 0.95 -7.74
C VAL A 33 12.25 -0.37 -8.41
N GLY A 34 11.31 -1.08 -7.82
CA GLY A 34 10.75 -2.28 -8.46
C GLY A 34 11.16 -3.59 -7.83
N TRP A 35 11.97 -3.57 -6.77
CA TRP A 35 12.35 -4.83 -6.13
C TRP A 35 11.30 -5.32 -5.13
N LEU A 36 10.27 -4.50 -4.89
CA LEU A 36 9.12 -4.93 -4.08
C LEU A 36 7.87 -4.81 -4.96
N PRO A 37 7.60 -5.82 -5.79
CA PRO A 37 6.56 -5.71 -6.83
C PRO A 37 5.16 -5.97 -6.29
N ILE A 38 4.75 -5.25 -5.26
CA ILE A 38 3.42 -5.40 -4.69
C ILE A 38 2.50 -4.26 -5.07
N GLY A 39 3.02 -3.26 -5.81
CA GLY A 39 2.20 -2.12 -6.17
C GLY A 39 2.92 -1.20 -7.11
N LYS A 40 2.45 0.03 -7.15
CA LYS A 40 3.07 1.04 -8.02
C LYS A 40 2.95 2.41 -7.41
N ALA A 41 3.81 3.31 -7.85
CA ALA A 41 3.82 4.70 -7.41
C ALA A 41 3.57 5.59 -8.60
N THR A 42 2.74 6.62 -8.43
CA THR A 42 2.43 7.55 -9.51
C THR A 42 2.44 8.97 -8.99
N ARG A 43 2.72 9.91 -9.90
CA ARG A 43 2.61 11.34 -9.62
C ARG A 43 1.99 11.94 -10.84
N ASN A 44 0.85 12.62 -10.65
CA ASN A 44 0.11 13.24 -11.76
C ASN A 44 -0.19 12.23 -12.87
N GLY A 45 -0.51 11.00 -12.46
CA GLY A 45 -0.87 9.95 -13.40
C GLY A 45 0.28 9.27 -14.10
N LYS A 46 1.52 9.65 -13.78
CA LYS A 46 2.69 9.06 -14.41
C LYS A 46 3.41 8.16 -13.41
N LEU A 47 3.91 7.05 -13.92
CA LEU A 47 4.61 6.08 -13.09
C LEU A 47 5.91 6.68 -12.58
N VAL A 48 6.16 6.52 -11.28
CA VAL A 48 7.40 6.97 -10.66
C VAL A 48 8.28 5.74 -10.45
N THR A 49 9.48 5.78 -11.04
CA THR A 49 10.39 4.64 -10.98
C THR A 49 11.79 5.03 -10.51
N ASP A 50 12.02 6.30 -10.20
CA ASP A 50 13.32 6.77 -9.78
C ASP A 50 13.24 7.23 -8.34
N ILE A 51 14.13 6.70 -7.50
CA ILE A 51 14.12 7.00 -6.07
C ILE A 51 14.30 8.50 -5.79
N SER A 52 14.96 9.22 -6.68
CA SER A 52 15.12 10.65 -6.52
C SER A 52 13.80 11.40 -6.58
N GLU A 53 12.75 10.78 -7.14
CA GLU A 53 11.44 11.38 -7.19
C GLU A 53 10.73 11.41 -5.84
N MET A 54 11.30 10.78 -4.83
CA MET A 54 10.71 10.82 -3.50
C MET A 54 10.88 12.17 -2.81
N ASP A 55 11.52 13.12 -3.46
CA ASP A 55 11.67 14.46 -2.92
C ASP A 55 10.27 15.10 -2.79
N SER A 56 9.90 15.46 -1.57
CA SER A 56 8.58 15.99 -1.31
C SER A 56 8.33 17.34 -1.99
N ARG A 57 9.40 18.03 -2.40
CA ARG A 57 9.26 19.29 -3.09
C ARG A 57 8.72 19.13 -4.50
N LYS A 58 8.74 17.91 -5.02
CA LYS A 58 8.23 17.64 -6.36
C LYS A 58 6.75 17.27 -6.37
N GLY A 59 6.11 17.31 -5.22
CA GLY A 59 4.70 16.99 -5.09
C GLY A 59 4.49 15.60 -4.51
N ARG A 60 3.20 15.31 -4.31
CA ARG A 60 2.83 14.06 -3.65
C ARG A 60 2.92 12.88 -4.59
N ILE A 61 3.43 11.77 -4.09
CA ILE A 61 3.40 10.51 -4.80
C ILE A 61 2.27 9.66 -4.23
N ASN A 62 1.46 9.09 -5.11
CA ASN A 62 0.39 8.19 -4.72
C ASN A 62 0.89 6.76 -4.87
N PHE A 63 0.69 5.96 -3.82
CA PHE A 63 1.10 4.57 -3.84
C PHE A 63 -0.13 3.68 -3.86
N TYR A 64 -0.13 2.72 -4.76
CA TYR A 64 -1.14 1.68 -4.77
C TYR A 64 -0.46 0.36 -4.44
N ILE A 65 -0.96 -0.33 -3.42
CA ILE A 65 -0.45 -1.65 -3.06
C ILE A 65 -1.57 -2.65 -3.23
N SER A 66 -1.35 -3.65 -4.06
CA SER A 66 -2.34 -4.67 -4.34
C SER A 66 -2.46 -5.64 -3.16
N PRO A 67 -3.66 -5.82 -2.61
CA PRO A 67 -3.84 -6.82 -1.55
C PRO A 67 -3.44 -8.22 -2.01
N LEU A 68 -3.72 -8.57 -3.26
CA LEU A 68 -3.37 -9.89 -3.76
C LEU A 68 -1.86 -10.07 -3.88
N LYS A 69 -1.17 -9.05 -4.40
CA LYS A 69 0.28 -9.14 -4.54
C LYS A 69 0.97 -9.24 -3.18
N LEU A 70 0.46 -8.50 -2.22
CA LEU A 70 1.00 -8.57 -0.87
C LEU A 70 0.80 -9.98 -0.30
N TYR A 71 -0.38 -10.54 -0.52
CA TYR A 71 -0.65 -11.90 -0.07
C TYR A 71 0.28 -12.91 -0.74
N GLU A 72 0.50 -12.76 -2.04
CA GLU A 72 1.36 -13.69 -2.78
C GLU A 72 2.79 -13.66 -2.26
N ASP A 73 3.22 -12.50 -1.77
CA ASP A 73 4.59 -12.35 -1.29
C ASP A 73 4.75 -12.72 0.19
N THR A 74 3.74 -12.51 1.01
CA THR A 74 3.88 -12.63 2.46
C THR A 74 2.90 -13.60 3.11
N GLY A 75 1.83 -13.95 2.43
CA GLY A 75 0.76 -14.74 3.02
C GLY A 75 -0.22 -13.94 3.85
N TYR A 76 -0.01 -12.63 3.97
CA TYR A 76 -0.89 -11.77 4.75
C TYR A 76 -2.13 -11.39 3.96
N VAL A 77 -3.30 -11.56 4.56
CA VAL A 77 -4.56 -11.21 3.95
C VAL A 77 -5.04 -9.88 4.52
N TRP A 78 -5.07 -8.83 3.67
CA TRP A 78 -5.59 -7.54 4.07
C TRP A 78 -7.07 -7.50 3.73
N LYS A 79 -7.88 -7.21 4.73
CA LYS A 79 -9.33 -7.28 4.57
C LYS A 79 -9.98 -5.95 4.28
N GLY A 80 -9.21 -4.95 3.99
CA GLY A 80 -9.73 -3.63 3.69
C GLY A 80 -9.91 -2.81 4.93
N GLU A 81 -10.39 -1.57 4.72
CA GLU A 81 -10.62 -0.69 5.83
C GLU A 81 -11.87 -1.06 6.55
N LYS A 82 -11.79 -0.90 7.84
CA LYS A 82 -12.90 -1.24 8.66
C LYS A 82 -13.78 -0.09 8.90
N ARG A 83 -14.03 0.66 7.93
CA ARG A 83 -14.84 1.74 8.14
C ARG A 83 -16.16 1.37 8.14
N GLY A 84 -16.80 1.97 8.54
CA GLY A 84 -18.08 1.51 8.51
C GLY A 84 -18.20 0.35 9.37
N ASP A 85 -17.49 0.07 9.72
CA ASP A 85 -17.68 -0.86 10.69
C ASP A 85 -17.00 -0.38 11.90
N ILE A 86 -17.02 0.53 11.09
CA ILE A 86 -16.64 0.97 11.58
C ILE A 86 -17.09 1.54 12.06
N ASN A 87 -17.28 1.84 11.91
CA ASN A 87 -17.51 2.08 12.24
C ASN A 87 -17.65 2.05 12.85
N LYS A 88 -17.96 2.16 13.05
CA LYS A 88 -17.82 1.95 13.51
C LYS A 88 -17.56 2.29 13.96
N ALA A 89 -17.58 2.55 14.10
CA ALA A 89 -17.26 2.61 14.55
C ALA A 89 -16.88 3.11 14.85
N GLY A 90 -17.15 3.51 14.88
CA GLY A 90 -16.81 3.57 15.11
C GLY A 90 -16.21 3.92 15.28
N ILE A 91 -16.39 4.12 15.26
CA ILE A 91 -15.87 4.07 15.27
C ILE A 91 -15.18 4.19 15.51
N GLY A 92 -15.26 4.40 15.57
CA GLY A 92 -14.57 4.09 15.71
C GLY A 92 -13.74 4.17 15.90
N LYS A 93 -13.50 4.23 16.08
CA LYS A 93 -12.86 3.97 16.12
C LYS A 93 -12.18 3.67 16.13
N GLU A 94 -12.09 3.57 16.07
CA GLU A 94 -11.57 3.07 15.89
C GLU A 94 -11.19 3.24 15.76
#